data_f131adfe7289be041033c56f899544a5
#
_entry.id   f131adfe7289be041033c56f899544a5
#
_cell.length_a   1.000
_cell.length_b   1.000
_cell.length_c   1.000
_cell.angle_alpha   90.00
_cell.angle_beta   90.00
_cell.angle_gamma   90.00
#
_symmetry.space_group_name_H-M   'P 1'
#
loop_
_entity.id
_entity.type
_entity.pdbx_description
1 polymer ?
#
loop_
_entity_poly.entity_id
_entity_poly.type
_entity_poly.pdbx_seq_one_letter_code
_entity_poly.pdbx_strand_id
1 'polypeptide(L)'
;MRFIVLLTMLGVALFSARSARSQLSPTAASLPQLPATRTLYFNTKGRLLPSADSADHREQMVYRDSIGGMVRVYYPSGKLRRVVPYLHFARGLKYGAECGFYETGELKSRYEYGLEGPVGPAVQYYRSGQVRLRISPADPAHPKGLSEVFSPDGQPLVLTPDQQQMPTLNGGGPAAIVEAVQRRVHYPVEALRTHAMGKVFVTFLVDDAGFVRNVRIVKTASPIFNTTVLQAVAALGRLTPGKMAGEPVDVSFTVPVTFVIQ
;
A
#
# COMPACT_ATOMS: atom_id res chain seq x y z
N MET A 1 28.58 -1.38 -55.04
CA MET A 1 28.01 -1.99 -56.25
C MET A 1 26.52 -1.65 -56.29
N ARG A 2 26.14 -0.87 -57.30
CA ARG A 2 24.80 -0.42 -57.64
C ARG A 2 24.03 -1.56 -58.35
N PHE A 3 22.71 -1.69 -58.13
CA PHE A 3 21.70 -2.13 -59.07
C PHE A 3 20.38 -1.67 -58.51
N ILE A 4 19.69 -0.65 -58.95
CA ILE A 4 18.90 -0.22 -60.12
C ILE A 4 17.78 -1.22 -60.46
N VAL A 5 16.57 -0.82 -60.08
CA VAL A 5 15.26 -0.61 -60.74
C VAL A 5 14.81 -1.70 -61.73
N LEU A 6 13.54 -2.12 -61.58
CA LEU A 6 12.59 -2.11 -62.73
C LEU A 6 11.15 -1.95 -62.26
N LEU A 7 10.55 -0.95 -62.84
CA LEU A 7 9.12 -0.51 -62.82
C LEU A 7 8.38 -1.29 -63.93
N THR A 8 7.20 -1.87 -63.64
CA THR A 8 6.22 -2.19 -64.71
C THR A 8 4.84 -1.78 -64.27
N MET A 9 4.32 -0.80 -65.02
CA MET A 9 2.92 -0.40 -65.13
C MET A 9 2.15 -1.40 -65.99
N LEU A 10 0.90 -1.74 -65.66
CA LEU A 10 -0.26 -2.04 -66.52
C LEU A 10 -1.37 -2.49 -65.57
N GLY A 11 -2.62 -2.06 -65.59
CA GLY A 11 -3.48 -1.47 -66.57
C GLY A 11 -4.84 -1.29 -65.87
N VAL A 12 -5.53 -0.29 -66.27
CA VAL A 12 -6.83 0.18 -65.84
C VAL A 12 -7.94 -0.83 -66.16
N ALA A 13 -8.82 -1.15 -65.19
CA ALA A 13 -10.16 -1.61 -65.43
C ALA A 13 -11.14 -0.95 -64.45
N LEU A 14 -11.90 -0.02 -64.94
CA LEU A 14 -13.06 0.59 -64.30
C LEU A 14 -14.19 -0.47 -64.18
N PHE A 15 -14.52 -0.85 -62.93
CA PHE A 15 -15.82 -1.47 -62.64
C PHE A 15 -16.55 -0.60 -61.64
N SER A 16 -17.53 0.11 -62.13
CA SER A 16 -18.51 0.85 -61.32
C SER A 16 -19.47 -0.13 -60.65
N ALA A 17 -19.27 -0.46 -59.39
CA ALA A 17 -20.25 -1.11 -58.57
C ALA A 17 -20.79 -0.08 -57.55
N ARG A 18 -22.05 0.33 -57.77
CA ARG A 18 -22.84 1.02 -56.75
C ARG A 18 -23.02 0.07 -55.57
N SER A 19 -22.22 0.25 -54.53
CA SER A 19 -22.44 -0.39 -53.22
C SER A 19 -23.25 0.53 -52.36
N ALA A 20 -24.46 0.10 -52.01
CA ALA A 20 -25.27 0.70 -50.97
C ALA A 20 -24.45 0.74 -49.66
N ARG A 21 -24.04 1.93 -49.21
CA ARG A 21 -23.55 2.17 -47.88
C ARG A 21 -24.71 2.01 -46.92
N SER A 22 -24.87 0.82 -46.32
CA SER A 22 -25.57 0.71 -45.05
C SER A 22 -24.69 1.43 -44.00
N GLN A 23 -25.15 2.58 -43.56
CA GLN A 23 -24.59 3.29 -42.40
C GLN A 23 -24.97 2.49 -41.15
N LEU A 24 -24.15 1.51 -40.79
CA LEU A 24 -24.05 1.05 -39.41
C LEU A 24 -23.19 2.09 -38.70
N SER A 25 -23.81 3.10 -38.13
CA SER A 25 -23.20 3.90 -37.08
C SER A 25 -22.92 2.95 -35.90
N PRO A 26 -21.70 2.69 -35.52
CA PRO A 26 -21.47 2.03 -34.23
C PRO A 26 -21.97 3.00 -33.17
N THR A 27 -23.10 2.69 -32.57
CA THR A 27 -23.47 3.30 -31.29
C THR A 27 -22.30 3.01 -30.36
N ALA A 28 -21.46 4.01 -30.15
CA ALA A 28 -20.41 3.93 -29.15
C ALA A 28 -21.12 3.73 -27.80
N ALA A 29 -21.23 2.48 -27.38
CA ALA A 29 -21.63 2.18 -26.03
C ALA A 29 -20.63 2.95 -25.15
N SER A 30 -21.09 4.02 -24.52
CA SER A 30 -20.30 4.78 -23.57
C SER A 30 -19.87 3.81 -22.49
N LEU A 31 -18.57 3.51 -22.44
CA LEU A 31 -17.98 2.78 -21.33
C LEU A 31 -18.43 3.48 -20.05
N PRO A 32 -18.88 2.73 -19.02
CA PRO A 32 -19.29 3.33 -17.78
C PRO A 32 -18.15 4.22 -17.29
N GLN A 33 -18.37 5.53 -17.21
CA GLN A 33 -17.40 6.47 -16.69
C GLN A 33 -17.23 6.13 -15.22
N LEU A 34 -16.04 5.62 -14.85
CA LEU A 34 -15.66 5.45 -13.46
C LEU A 34 -15.74 6.82 -12.79
N PRO A 35 -16.26 6.90 -11.55
CA PRO A 35 -16.20 8.15 -10.81
C PRO A 35 -14.71 8.55 -10.71
N ALA A 36 -14.39 9.76 -11.16
CA ALA A 36 -13.02 10.27 -11.14
C ALA A 36 -12.42 10.26 -9.72
N THR A 37 -13.29 10.28 -8.70
CA THR A 37 -12.91 10.19 -7.28
C THR A 37 -13.97 9.47 -6.46
N ARG A 38 -13.52 8.77 -5.41
CA ARG A 38 -14.36 8.20 -4.36
C ARG A 38 -13.79 8.60 -3.02
N THR A 39 -14.61 9.19 -2.14
CA THR A 39 -14.20 9.59 -0.79
C THR A 39 -14.72 8.59 0.24
N LEU A 40 -13.85 8.18 1.15
CA LEU A 40 -14.12 7.30 2.28
C LEU A 40 -13.80 8.07 3.57
N TYR A 41 -14.62 7.89 4.61
CA TYR A 41 -14.47 8.54 5.90
C TYR A 41 -14.20 7.52 6.99
N PHE A 42 -13.32 7.83 7.91
CA PHE A 42 -12.91 6.91 8.98
C PHE A 42 -12.94 7.59 10.33
N ASN A 43 -13.35 6.86 11.36
CA ASN A 43 -13.26 7.34 12.74
C ASN A 43 -11.87 7.14 13.34
N THR A 44 -11.67 7.60 14.58
CA THR A 44 -10.41 7.45 15.35
C THR A 44 -9.95 6.00 15.53
N LYS A 45 -10.86 5.02 15.40
CA LYS A 45 -10.57 3.58 15.47
C LYS A 45 -10.27 2.96 14.09
N GLY A 46 -10.25 3.77 13.02
CA GLY A 46 -10.03 3.30 11.65
C GLY A 46 -11.23 2.58 11.03
N ARG A 47 -12.44 2.70 11.60
CA ARG A 47 -13.66 2.13 11.03
C ARG A 47 -14.24 3.08 9.98
N LEU A 48 -14.68 2.51 8.87
CA LEU A 48 -15.38 3.23 7.81
C LEU A 48 -16.70 3.82 8.33
N LEU A 49 -16.95 5.07 8.00
CA LEU A 49 -18.17 5.80 8.31
C LEU A 49 -18.99 6.04 7.04
N PRO A 50 -20.33 6.14 7.17
CA PRO A 50 -21.20 6.42 6.02
C PRO A 50 -21.09 7.87 5.53
N SER A 51 -20.68 8.82 6.40
CA SER A 51 -20.56 10.24 6.08
C SER A 51 -19.33 10.88 6.73
N ALA A 52 -19.12 12.18 6.45
CA ALA A 52 -18.05 12.97 7.04
C ALA A 52 -18.26 13.27 8.54
N ASP A 53 -19.48 13.10 9.06
CA ASP A 53 -19.81 13.41 10.42
C ASP A 53 -19.00 12.55 11.39
N SER A 54 -18.31 13.19 12.33
CA SER A 54 -17.42 12.52 13.29
C SER A 54 -16.21 11.77 12.68
N ALA A 55 -15.84 12.08 11.43
CA ALA A 55 -14.66 11.50 10.80
C ALA A 55 -13.36 12.07 11.41
N ASP A 56 -12.45 11.17 11.77
CA ASP A 56 -11.07 11.50 12.19
C ASP A 56 -10.21 11.85 10.96
N HIS A 57 -10.41 11.12 9.87
CA HIS A 57 -9.73 11.40 8.61
C HIS A 57 -10.57 10.92 7.43
N ARG A 58 -10.19 11.39 6.25
CA ARG A 58 -10.78 10.95 4.99
C ARG A 58 -9.70 10.43 4.04
N GLU A 59 -10.08 9.46 3.22
CA GLU A 59 -9.30 8.96 2.12
C GLU A 59 -10.03 9.21 0.80
N GLN A 60 -9.35 9.78 -0.16
CA GLN A 60 -9.88 10.03 -1.51
C GLN A 60 -9.16 9.15 -2.51
N MET A 61 -9.88 8.19 -3.07
CA MET A 61 -9.41 7.41 -4.21
C MET A 61 -9.58 8.26 -5.47
N VAL A 62 -8.49 8.52 -6.17
CA VAL A 62 -8.47 9.22 -7.46
C VAL A 62 -8.11 8.18 -8.52
N TYR A 63 -9.05 7.87 -9.39
CA TYR A 63 -8.88 6.84 -10.40
C TYR A 63 -8.11 7.39 -11.61
N ARG A 64 -7.06 6.67 -12.05
CA ARG A 64 -6.40 6.88 -13.33
C ARG A 64 -7.11 6.07 -14.41
N ASP A 65 -7.55 4.85 -14.05
CA ASP A 65 -8.22 3.88 -14.90
C ASP A 65 -9.14 2.99 -14.03
N SER A 66 -9.69 1.90 -14.59
CA SER A 66 -10.62 1.01 -13.88
C SER A 66 -10.01 0.25 -12.69
N ILE A 67 -8.69 0.15 -12.59
CA ILE A 67 -8.02 -0.70 -11.62
C ILE A 67 -7.01 0.03 -10.74
N GLY A 68 -6.49 1.19 -11.16
CA GLY A 68 -5.42 1.91 -10.47
C GLY A 68 -5.62 3.41 -10.40
N GLY A 69 -4.68 4.08 -9.75
CA GLY A 69 -4.70 5.52 -9.51
C GLY A 69 -3.90 5.89 -8.26
N MET A 70 -4.45 6.77 -7.42
CA MET A 70 -3.83 7.15 -6.15
C MET A 70 -4.87 7.26 -5.04
N VAL A 71 -4.43 7.04 -3.80
CA VAL A 71 -5.19 7.37 -2.60
C VAL A 71 -4.55 8.58 -1.95
N ARG A 72 -5.35 9.62 -1.73
CA ARG A 72 -4.99 10.80 -0.94
C ARG A 72 -5.60 10.66 0.44
N VAL A 73 -4.78 10.70 1.48
CA VAL A 73 -5.20 10.68 2.88
C VAL A 73 -5.09 12.09 3.43
N TYR A 74 -6.10 12.54 4.17
CA TYR A 74 -6.13 13.90 4.71
C TYR A 74 -6.16 13.87 6.23
N TYR A 75 -5.55 14.86 6.85
CA TYR A 75 -5.73 15.16 8.27
C TYR A 75 -7.17 15.58 8.58
N PRO A 76 -7.59 15.58 9.86
CA PRO A 76 -8.89 16.16 10.26
C PRO A 76 -9.06 17.61 9.82
N SER A 77 -7.97 18.39 9.78
CA SER A 77 -7.95 19.76 9.29
C SER A 77 -8.22 19.91 7.79
N GLY A 78 -8.31 18.79 7.04
CA GLY A 78 -8.48 18.78 5.60
C GLY A 78 -7.18 18.93 4.79
N LYS A 79 -6.04 19.13 5.45
CA LYS A 79 -4.73 19.18 4.78
C LYS A 79 -4.28 17.79 4.35
N LEU A 80 -3.50 17.72 3.26
CA LEU A 80 -2.99 16.47 2.73
C LEU A 80 -1.99 15.86 3.72
N ARG A 81 -2.22 14.60 4.09
CA ARG A 81 -1.34 13.84 4.98
C ARG A 81 -0.46 12.85 4.22
N ARG A 82 -1.02 12.17 3.20
CA ARG A 82 -0.30 11.12 2.46
C ARG A 82 -0.87 10.98 1.05
N VAL A 83 -0.01 10.65 0.10
CA VAL A 83 -0.37 10.21 -1.25
C VAL A 83 0.22 8.83 -1.48
N VAL A 84 -0.63 7.88 -1.86
CA VAL A 84 -0.23 6.49 -2.12
C VAL A 84 -0.59 6.13 -3.55
N PRO A 85 0.38 5.86 -4.44
CA PRO A 85 0.10 5.45 -5.80
C PRO A 85 -0.20 3.95 -5.87
N TYR A 86 -1.22 3.58 -6.65
CA TYR A 86 -1.61 2.20 -6.89
C TYR A 86 -1.61 1.87 -8.37
N LEU A 87 -0.89 0.83 -8.74
CA LEU A 87 -1.06 0.19 -10.03
C LEU A 87 -2.38 -0.59 -10.07
N HIS A 88 -2.76 -1.22 -8.94
CA HIS A 88 -3.99 -1.99 -8.83
C HIS A 88 -4.56 -1.92 -7.41
N PHE A 89 -5.71 -1.24 -7.22
CA PHE A 89 -6.33 -1.05 -5.92
C PHE A 89 -6.74 -2.37 -5.23
N ALA A 90 -7.49 -3.23 -5.92
CA ALA A 90 -8.02 -4.45 -5.33
C ALA A 90 -6.92 -5.46 -4.93
N ARG A 91 -5.75 -5.40 -5.58
CA ARG A 91 -4.58 -6.22 -5.24
C ARG A 91 -3.66 -5.54 -4.22
N GLY A 92 -3.91 -4.28 -3.85
CA GLY A 92 -3.01 -3.49 -3.03
C GLY A 92 -1.64 -3.24 -3.66
N LEU A 93 -1.52 -3.38 -4.99
CA LEU A 93 -0.26 -3.27 -5.72
C LEU A 93 0.09 -1.80 -5.92
N LYS A 94 1.13 -1.34 -5.25
CA LYS A 94 1.67 0.02 -5.35
C LYS A 94 2.71 0.09 -6.46
N TYR A 95 2.87 1.28 -7.05
CA TYR A 95 3.91 1.58 -8.03
C TYR A 95 4.17 3.09 -8.09
N GLY A 96 5.42 3.49 -7.89
CA GLY A 96 5.85 4.88 -7.82
C GLY A 96 6.02 5.39 -6.39
N ALA A 97 6.10 6.71 -6.20
CA ALA A 97 6.42 7.33 -4.94
C ALA A 97 5.19 7.49 -4.03
N GLU A 98 5.23 6.84 -2.86
CA GLU A 98 4.35 7.16 -1.73
C GLU A 98 5.00 8.30 -0.94
N CYS A 99 4.27 9.40 -0.74
CA CYS A 99 4.73 10.57 0.00
C CYS A 99 3.82 10.85 1.19
N GLY A 100 4.42 11.06 2.36
CA GLY A 100 3.75 11.59 3.55
C GLY A 100 4.13 13.04 3.79
N PHE A 101 3.22 13.82 4.36
CA PHE A 101 3.40 15.24 4.61
C PHE A 101 3.10 15.56 6.07
N TYR A 102 3.78 16.55 6.62
CA TYR A 102 3.38 17.20 7.86
C TYR A 102 2.10 18.01 7.63
N GLU A 103 1.38 18.30 8.69
CA GLU A 103 0.16 19.10 8.59
C GLU A 103 0.43 20.55 8.15
N THR A 104 1.65 21.01 8.28
CA THR A 104 2.18 22.28 7.77
C THR A 104 2.49 22.26 6.27
N GLY A 105 2.56 21.05 5.66
CA GLY A 105 2.70 20.84 4.21
C GLY A 105 4.06 20.32 3.75
N GLU A 106 5.09 20.36 4.61
CA GLU A 106 6.42 19.87 4.28
C GLU A 106 6.43 18.35 4.12
N LEU A 107 7.32 17.83 3.26
CA LEU A 107 7.54 16.41 3.07
C LEU A 107 8.01 15.77 4.38
N LYS A 108 7.27 14.76 4.84
CA LYS A 108 7.58 13.98 6.06
C LYS A 108 8.22 12.64 5.75
N SER A 109 7.78 11.97 4.67
CA SER A 109 8.30 10.66 4.29
C SER A 109 8.20 10.40 2.81
N ARG A 110 9.10 9.57 2.27
CA ARG A 110 9.07 9.08 0.90
C ARG A 110 9.46 7.62 0.86
N TYR A 111 8.64 6.83 0.16
CA TYR A 111 8.86 5.42 -0.14
C TYR A 111 8.71 5.24 -1.64
N GLU A 112 9.58 4.47 -2.27
CA GLU A 112 9.48 4.17 -3.70
C GLU A 112 9.05 2.72 -3.90
N TYR A 113 8.11 2.47 -4.79
CA TYR A 113 7.58 1.13 -5.09
C TYR A 113 7.77 0.79 -6.56
N GLY A 114 8.39 -0.36 -6.81
CA GLY A 114 8.42 -1.05 -8.09
C GLY A 114 7.37 -2.16 -8.17
N LEU A 115 7.41 -2.96 -9.25
CA LEU A 115 6.45 -4.05 -9.46
C LEU A 115 6.54 -5.17 -8.41
N GLU A 116 7.74 -5.41 -7.88
CA GLU A 116 8.00 -6.48 -6.91
C GLU A 116 7.95 -6.00 -5.44
N GLY A 117 7.71 -4.73 -5.23
CA GLY A 117 7.63 -4.13 -3.89
C GLY A 117 8.46 -2.86 -3.74
N PRO A 118 8.89 -2.51 -2.51
CA PRO A 118 9.70 -1.34 -2.25
C PRO A 118 11.03 -1.39 -3.00
N VAL A 119 11.43 -0.27 -3.63
CA VAL A 119 12.71 -0.10 -4.32
C VAL A 119 13.47 1.08 -3.72
N GLY A 120 14.76 0.87 -3.42
CA GLY A 120 15.57 1.90 -2.78
C GLY A 120 15.20 2.17 -1.30
N PRO A 121 15.83 3.17 -0.70
CA PRO A 121 15.64 3.49 0.71
C PRO A 121 14.28 4.15 0.99
N ALA A 122 13.69 3.80 2.13
CA ALA A 122 12.63 4.58 2.75
C ALA A 122 13.25 5.76 3.48
N VAL A 123 12.79 6.97 3.24
CA VAL A 123 13.35 8.18 3.83
C VAL A 123 12.28 8.95 4.60
N GLN A 124 12.63 9.40 5.80
CA GLN A 124 11.83 10.33 6.58
C GLN A 124 12.62 11.61 6.83
N TYR A 125 11.90 12.70 6.91
CA TYR A 125 12.48 14.05 7.01
C TYR A 125 12.00 14.75 8.27
N TYR A 126 12.80 15.64 8.80
CA TYR A 126 12.37 16.70 9.71
C TYR A 126 11.55 17.75 8.95
N ARG A 127 10.83 18.61 9.66
CA ARG A 127 10.12 19.75 9.04
C ARG A 127 11.07 20.72 8.33
N SER A 128 12.34 20.75 8.74
CA SER A 128 13.38 21.51 8.05
C SER A 128 13.74 20.97 6.66
N GLY A 129 13.25 19.77 6.29
CA GLY A 129 13.61 19.08 5.06
C GLY A 129 14.87 18.22 5.17
N GLN A 130 15.59 18.25 6.30
CA GLN A 130 16.73 17.37 6.53
C GLN A 130 16.30 15.93 6.77
N VAL A 131 17.11 14.98 6.32
CA VAL A 131 16.85 13.55 6.54
C VAL A 131 16.92 13.26 8.04
N ARG A 132 15.89 12.59 8.55
CA ARG A 132 15.80 12.12 9.93
C ARG A 132 16.09 10.64 10.07
N LEU A 133 15.54 9.85 9.14
CA LEU A 133 15.69 8.40 9.11
C LEU A 133 15.83 7.95 7.66
N ARG A 134 16.77 7.06 7.41
CA ARG A 134 16.92 6.32 6.16
C ARG A 134 16.94 4.84 6.45
N ILE A 135 16.07 4.07 5.81
CA ILE A 135 16.03 2.62 5.90
C ILE A 135 16.33 2.07 4.51
N SER A 136 17.51 1.52 4.34
CA SER A 136 17.93 0.86 3.11
C SER A 136 17.53 -0.61 3.11
N PRO A 137 17.06 -1.17 1.99
CA PRO A 137 16.76 -2.59 1.88
C PRO A 137 18.02 -3.44 2.15
N ALA A 138 17.80 -4.73 2.41
CA ALA A 138 18.89 -5.67 2.53
C ALA A 138 19.70 -5.75 1.23
N ASP A 139 21.01 -5.79 1.37
CA ASP A 139 21.99 -6.01 0.31
C ASP A 139 23.07 -6.99 0.78
N PRO A 140 24.03 -7.41 -0.08
CA PRO A 140 25.09 -8.36 0.33
C PRO A 140 25.97 -7.87 1.49
N ALA A 141 26.18 -6.55 1.62
CA ALA A 141 26.95 -5.96 2.73
C ALA A 141 26.10 -5.82 4.01
N HIS A 142 24.79 -5.63 3.85
CA HIS A 142 23.82 -5.44 4.95
C HIS A 142 22.64 -6.42 4.81
N PRO A 143 22.81 -7.72 5.14
CA PRO A 143 21.76 -8.74 4.90
C PRO A 143 20.44 -8.51 5.66
N LYS A 144 20.46 -7.67 6.70
CA LYS A 144 19.26 -7.25 7.46
C LYS A 144 18.73 -5.88 7.06
N GLY A 145 19.34 -5.26 6.02
CA GLY A 145 19.14 -3.85 5.72
C GLY A 145 19.90 -2.93 6.67
N LEU A 146 19.91 -1.65 6.36
CA LEU A 146 20.59 -0.61 7.16
C LEU A 146 19.57 0.45 7.58
N SER A 147 19.56 0.80 8.87
CA SER A 147 18.77 1.92 9.38
C SER A 147 19.71 2.98 9.94
N GLU A 148 19.66 4.17 9.39
CA GLU A 148 20.46 5.32 9.77
C GLU A 148 19.54 6.41 10.30
N VAL A 149 19.87 6.95 11.47
CA VAL A 149 19.14 8.06 12.10
C VAL A 149 20.05 9.27 12.16
N PHE A 150 19.47 10.44 11.91
CA PHE A 150 20.19 11.69 11.88
C PHE A 150 19.54 12.70 12.82
N SER A 151 20.35 13.55 13.44
CA SER A 151 19.88 14.72 14.19
C SER A 151 19.35 15.83 13.26
N PRO A 152 18.65 16.85 13.80
CA PRO A 152 18.15 17.97 13.00
C PRO A 152 19.22 18.78 12.25
N ASP A 153 20.47 18.71 12.70
CA ASP A 153 21.65 19.32 12.06
C ASP A 153 22.35 18.38 11.06
N GLY A 154 21.77 17.16 10.86
CA GLY A 154 22.24 16.21 9.85
C GLY A 154 23.36 15.27 10.31
N GLN A 155 23.73 15.27 11.60
CA GLN A 155 24.74 14.35 12.12
C GLN A 155 24.16 12.97 12.38
N PRO A 156 24.90 11.88 12.10
CA PRO A 156 24.47 10.53 12.44
C PRO A 156 24.21 10.39 13.95
N LEU A 157 23.10 9.75 14.32
CA LEU A 157 22.72 9.45 15.69
C LEU A 157 22.77 7.94 15.96
N VAL A 158 23.42 7.57 17.07
CA VAL A 158 23.31 6.23 17.63
C VAL A 158 22.21 6.27 18.68
N LEU A 159 21.07 5.61 18.40
CA LEU A 159 19.95 5.59 19.33
C LEU A 159 20.17 4.57 20.44
N THR A 160 19.88 4.98 21.66
CA THR A 160 19.76 4.08 22.81
C THR A 160 18.42 3.32 22.77
N PRO A 161 18.30 2.14 23.42
CA PRO A 161 17.08 1.34 23.40
C PRO A 161 15.83 2.08 23.89
N ASP A 162 15.95 2.98 24.86
CA ASP A 162 14.88 3.82 25.39
C ASP A 162 14.37 4.87 24.39
N GLN A 163 15.20 5.25 23.42
CA GLN A 163 14.82 6.15 22.33
C GLN A 163 14.11 5.42 21.17
N GLN A 164 13.97 4.10 21.25
CA GLN A 164 13.30 3.26 20.27
C GLN A 164 12.08 2.59 20.91
N GLN A 165 10.90 3.03 20.59
CA GLN A 165 9.65 2.48 21.11
C GLN A 165 8.88 1.75 20.01
N MET A 166 8.59 0.49 20.23
CA MET A 166 7.75 -0.30 19.32
C MET A 166 6.29 0.10 19.46
N PRO A 167 5.47 -0.06 18.39
CA PRO A 167 4.03 0.09 18.48
C PRO A 167 3.42 -0.78 19.58
N THR A 168 2.35 -0.27 20.21
CA THR A 168 1.64 -0.97 21.27
C THR A 168 0.15 -1.08 20.96
N LEU A 169 -0.48 -2.15 21.47
CA LEU A 169 -1.93 -2.34 21.44
C LEU A 169 -2.44 -2.37 22.89
N ASN A 170 -3.28 -1.39 23.25
CA ASN A 170 -3.84 -1.24 24.62
C ASN A 170 -2.74 -1.25 25.70
N GLY A 171 -1.60 -0.61 25.43
CA GLY A 171 -0.45 -0.57 26.35
C GLY A 171 0.44 -1.80 26.35
N GLY A 172 0.04 -2.88 25.68
CA GLY A 172 0.88 -4.07 25.49
C GLY A 172 1.81 -3.92 24.27
N GLY A 173 3.04 -4.44 24.41
CA GLY A 173 4.07 -4.38 23.35
C GLY A 173 3.79 -5.32 22.16
N PRO A 174 4.84 -5.62 21.35
CA PRO A 174 4.71 -6.45 20.14
C PRO A 174 4.04 -7.81 20.38
N ALA A 175 4.29 -8.45 21.53
CA ALA A 175 3.67 -9.73 21.88
C ALA A 175 2.13 -9.62 21.98
N ALA A 176 1.60 -8.52 22.52
CA ALA A 176 0.16 -8.29 22.62
C ALA A 176 -0.48 -8.12 21.23
N ILE A 177 0.26 -7.56 20.26
CA ILE A 177 -0.21 -7.45 18.87
C ILE A 177 -0.30 -8.84 18.25
N VAL A 178 0.73 -9.69 18.42
CA VAL A 178 0.73 -11.08 17.92
C VAL A 178 -0.44 -11.87 18.51
N GLU A 179 -0.62 -11.81 19.82
CA GLU A 179 -1.72 -12.47 20.53
C GLU A 179 -3.09 -11.95 20.07
N ALA A 180 -3.23 -10.64 19.87
CA ALA A 180 -4.47 -10.06 19.38
C ALA A 180 -4.82 -10.50 17.96
N VAL A 181 -3.85 -10.69 17.07
CA VAL A 181 -4.06 -11.30 15.77
C VAL A 181 -4.50 -12.75 15.92
N GLN A 182 -3.77 -13.56 16.71
CA GLN A 182 -4.05 -14.97 16.90
C GLN A 182 -5.46 -15.20 17.47
N ARG A 183 -5.93 -14.41 18.44
CA ARG A 183 -7.27 -14.48 19.02
C ARG A 183 -8.42 -14.13 18.06
N ARG A 184 -8.14 -13.32 17.04
CA ARG A 184 -9.14 -12.89 16.03
C ARG A 184 -9.24 -13.83 14.85
N VAL A 185 -8.29 -14.74 14.71
CA VAL A 185 -8.29 -15.72 13.63
C VAL A 185 -9.34 -16.79 13.91
N HIS A 186 -10.25 -16.98 12.96
CA HIS A 186 -11.18 -18.08 12.97
C HIS A 186 -10.68 -19.20 12.07
N TYR A 187 -10.78 -20.44 12.54
CA TYR A 187 -10.40 -21.60 11.73
C TYR A 187 -11.41 -21.78 10.59
N PRO A 188 -10.98 -21.75 9.30
CA PRO A 188 -11.92 -21.92 8.20
C PRO A 188 -12.59 -23.29 8.22
N VAL A 189 -13.90 -23.35 7.97
CA VAL A 189 -14.66 -24.61 7.95
C VAL A 189 -14.08 -25.62 6.95
N GLU A 190 -13.66 -25.13 5.79
CA GLU A 190 -13.04 -25.98 4.77
C GLU A 190 -11.70 -26.56 5.23
N ALA A 191 -10.91 -25.79 5.99
CA ALA A 191 -9.66 -26.27 6.57
C ALA A 191 -9.91 -27.33 7.66
N LEU A 192 -11.01 -27.24 8.42
CA LEU A 192 -11.41 -28.28 9.37
C LEU A 192 -11.78 -29.56 8.67
N ARG A 193 -12.53 -29.51 7.56
CA ARG A 193 -12.93 -30.67 6.77
C ARG A 193 -11.75 -31.43 6.16
N THR A 194 -10.72 -30.66 5.73
CA THR A 194 -9.52 -31.21 5.09
C THR A 194 -8.39 -31.50 6.08
N HIS A 195 -8.61 -31.28 7.38
CA HIS A 195 -7.58 -31.37 8.45
C HIS A 195 -6.31 -30.57 8.12
N ALA A 196 -6.47 -29.45 7.38
CA ALA A 196 -5.35 -28.61 7.00
C ALA A 196 -4.80 -27.86 8.22
N MET A 197 -3.50 -27.97 8.46
CA MET A 197 -2.77 -27.30 9.54
C MET A 197 -1.57 -26.56 8.96
N GLY A 198 -0.98 -25.65 9.75
CA GLY A 198 0.27 -25.00 9.37
C GLY A 198 0.39 -23.57 9.85
N LYS A 199 1.39 -22.87 9.29
CA LYS A 199 1.68 -21.46 9.65
C LYS A 199 1.47 -20.54 8.45
N VAL A 200 0.97 -19.35 8.75
CA VAL A 200 0.85 -18.23 7.83
C VAL A 200 1.67 -17.08 8.40
N PHE A 201 2.51 -16.47 7.57
CA PHE A 201 3.24 -15.26 7.93
C PHE A 201 2.58 -14.08 7.23
N VAL A 202 2.04 -13.18 8.02
CA VAL A 202 1.44 -11.94 7.56
C VAL A 202 2.33 -10.77 7.93
N THR A 203 2.59 -9.88 6.97
CA THR A 203 3.28 -8.62 7.24
C THR A 203 2.30 -7.46 7.08
N PHE A 204 2.51 -6.43 7.90
CA PHE A 204 1.77 -5.17 7.84
C PHE A 204 2.61 -4.04 8.42
N LEU A 205 2.23 -2.82 8.09
CA LEU A 205 2.83 -1.59 8.58
C LEU A 205 1.91 -0.97 9.63
N VAL A 206 2.45 -0.55 10.76
CA VAL A 206 1.79 0.40 11.66
C VAL A 206 2.34 1.77 11.30
N ASP A 207 1.49 2.65 10.76
CA ASP A 207 1.93 3.97 10.35
C ASP A 207 2.13 4.92 11.54
N ASP A 208 2.70 6.08 11.30
CA ASP A 208 2.99 7.12 12.27
C ASP A 208 1.77 7.68 13.02
N ALA A 209 0.56 7.38 12.55
CA ALA A 209 -0.69 7.66 13.25
C ALA A 209 -1.30 6.42 13.91
N GLY A 210 -0.63 5.27 13.85
CA GLY A 210 -1.07 4.02 14.47
C GLY A 210 -2.03 3.19 13.61
N PHE A 211 -2.28 3.55 12.35
CA PHE A 211 -3.13 2.74 11.48
C PHE A 211 -2.37 1.57 10.88
N VAL A 212 -3.06 0.43 10.81
CA VAL A 212 -2.55 -0.76 10.12
C VAL A 212 -2.66 -0.58 8.61
N ARG A 213 -1.55 -0.71 7.88
CA ARG A 213 -1.44 -0.52 6.44
C ARG A 213 -0.69 -1.68 5.79
N ASN A 214 -0.82 -1.79 4.48
CA ASN A 214 -0.02 -2.70 3.65
C ASN A 214 -0.05 -4.16 4.11
N VAL A 215 -1.21 -4.64 4.56
CA VAL A 215 -1.40 -6.02 5.02
C VAL A 215 -1.24 -6.98 3.84
N ARG A 216 -0.31 -7.92 3.96
CA ARG A 216 -0.07 -8.94 2.93
C ARG A 216 0.43 -10.25 3.52
N ILE A 217 0.09 -11.36 2.89
CA ILE A 217 0.67 -12.66 3.21
C ILE A 217 2.05 -12.77 2.57
N VAL A 218 3.06 -13.09 3.37
CA VAL A 218 4.44 -13.31 2.92
C VAL A 218 4.70 -14.78 2.64
N LYS A 219 4.16 -15.66 3.51
CA LYS A 219 4.27 -17.10 3.38
C LYS A 219 3.02 -17.76 3.96
N THR A 220 2.51 -18.78 3.30
CA THR A 220 1.36 -19.54 3.76
C THR A 220 1.58 -21.05 3.58
N ALA A 221 1.12 -21.83 4.54
CA ALA A 221 1.06 -23.28 4.41
C ALA A 221 -0.07 -23.72 3.47
N SER A 222 -1.16 -22.94 3.43
CA SER A 222 -2.28 -23.16 2.50
C SER A 222 -3.04 -21.85 2.27
N PRO A 223 -3.44 -21.54 1.02
CA PRO A 223 -4.23 -20.34 0.70
C PRO A 223 -5.57 -20.26 1.44
N ILE A 224 -6.12 -21.38 1.91
CA ILE A 224 -7.38 -21.47 2.65
C ILE A 224 -7.36 -20.62 3.94
N PHE A 225 -6.18 -20.38 4.52
CA PHE A 225 -5.99 -19.58 5.73
C PHE A 225 -5.87 -18.08 5.46
N ASN A 226 -5.58 -17.68 4.22
CA ASN A 226 -5.16 -16.30 3.94
C ASN A 226 -6.22 -15.28 4.29
N THR A 227 -7.48 -15.52 3.91
CA THR A 227 -8.59 -14.58 4.12
C THR A 227 -8.83 -14.31 5.61
N THR A 228 -8.86 -15.35 6.45
CA THR A 228 -9.10 -15.18 7.89
C THR A 228 -7.95 -14.44 8.57
N VAL A 229 -6.70 -14.66 8.14
CA VAL A 229 -5.53 -13.95 8.66
C VAL A 229 -5.56 -12.47 8.27
N LEU A 230 -5.86 -12.16 7.00
CA LEU A 230 -5.98 -10.77 6.53
C LEU A 230 -7.09 -10.02 7.28
N GLN A 231 -8.25 -10.67 7.50
CA GLN A 231 -9.37 -10.12 8.27
C GLN A 231 -8.99 -9.88 9.74
N ALA A 232 -8.28 -10.81 10.36
CA ALA A 232 -7.84 -10.68 11.76
C ALA A 232 -6.90 -9.47 11.95
N VAL A 233 -5.98 -9.24 11.02
CA VAL A 233 -5.08 -8.08 11.06
C VAL A 233 -5.84 -6.79 10.78
N ALA A 234 -6.75 -6.76 9.83
CA ALA A 234 -7.59 -5.59 9.53
C ALA A 234 -8.49 -5.20 10.72
N ALA A 235 -8.86 -6.17 11.57
CA ALA A 235 -9.67 -5.97 12.77
C ALA A 235 -8.89 -5.46 13.99
N LEU A 236 -7.56 -5.26 13.92
CA LEU A 236 -6.76 -4.76 15.05
C LEU A 236 -7.17 -3.35 15.47
N GLY A 237 -7.65 -2.54 14.53
CA GLY A 237 -7.98 -1.13 14.75
C GLY A 237 -6.72 -0.26 14.81
N ARG A 238 -6.82 0.88 15.51
CA ARG A 238 -5.70 1.82 15.66
C ARG A 238 -4.82 1.42 16.84
N LEU A 239 -3.51 1.36 16.60
CA LEU A 239 -2.48 1.11 17.60
C LEU A 239 -1.85 2.43 18.07
N THR A 240 -1.13 2.40 19.21
CA THR A 240 -0.18 3.47 19.51
C THR A 240 1.01 3.31 18.57
N PRO A 241 1.42 4.33 17.80
CA PRO A 241 2.52 4.21 16.86
C PRO A 241 3.87 3.98 17.56
N GLY A 242 4.79 3.36 16.84
CA GLY A 242 6.19 3.32 17.29
C GLY A 242 6.82 4.71 17.30
N LYS A 243 7.86 4.89 18.09
CA LYS A 243 8.62 6.14 18.13
C LYS A 243 10.10 5.87 17.98
N MET A 244 10.80 6.82 17.36
CA MET A 244 12.24 6.83 17.24
C MET A 244 12.73 8.25 17.52
N ALA A 245 13.61 8.40 18.51
CA ALA A 245 14.04 9.71 19.04
C ALA A 245 12.83 10.62 19.40
N GLY A 246 11.80 10.03 20.07
CA GLY A 246 10.59 10.72 20.51
C GLY A 246 9.51 10.95 19.45
N GLU A 247 9.83 10.83 18.17
CA GLU A 247 8.94 11.11 17.06
C GLU A 247 8.24 9.84 16.54
N PRO A 248 6.93 9.88 16.20
CA PRO A 248 6.23 8.76 15.61
C PRO A 248 6.85 8.33 14.28
N VAL A 249 6.98 7.00 14.10
CA VAL A 249 7.54 6.38 12.90
C VAL A 249 6.67 5.23 12.41
N ASP A 250 6.77 4.97 11.10
CA ASP A 250 6.20 3.78 10.51
C ASP A 250 7.01 2.55 10.92
N VAL A 251 6.34 1.50 11.42
CA VAL A 251 6.99 0.25 11.86
C VAL A 251 6.35 -0.95 11.15
N SER A 252 7.19 -1.77 10.52
CA SER A 252 6.75 -3.00 9.87
C SER A 252 6.75 -4.18 10.84
N PHE A 253 5.67 -4.97 10.81
CA PHE A 253 5.54 -6.21 11.56
C PHE A 253 5.43 -7.40 10.63
N THR A 254 6.03 -8.53 11.04
CA THR A 254 5.74 -9.84 10.47
C THR A 254 5.28 -10.76 11.59
N VAL A 255 4.03 -11.22 11.49
CA VAL A 255 3.39 -12.03 12.53
C VAL A 255 3.18 -13.45 12.03
N PRO A 256 3.70 -14.47 12.73
CA PRO A 256 3.34 -15.86 12.49
C PRO A 256 1.97 -16.16 13.09
N VAL A 257 1.07 -16.72 12.31
CA VAL A 257 -0.23 -17.22 12.74
C VAL A 257 -0.24 -18.74 12.58
N THR A 258 -0.49 -19.47 13.67
CA THR A 258 -0.44 -20.92 13.68
C THR A 258 -1.84 -21.51 13.71
N PHE A 259 -2.09 -22.47 12.82
CA PHE A 259 -3.31 -23.26 12.73
C PHE A 259 -2.99 -24.70 13.15
N VAL A 260 -3.61 -25.14 14.25
CA VAL A 260 -3.51 -26.50 14.79
C VAL A 260 -4.90 -26.97 15.17
N ILE A 261 -5.17 -28.24 14.94
CA ILE A 261 -6.40 -28.91 15.40
C ILE A 261 -6.05 -29.60 16.73
N GLN A 262 -6.78 -29.24 17.77
CA GLN A 262 -6.68 -29.89 19.08
C GLN A 262 -7.65 -31.03 19.18
#